data_6581711a324ec1cec0d498c31b16e7ca
#
_entry.id   6581711a324ec1cec0d498c31b16e7ca
#
_cell.length_a   1.000
_cell.length_b   1.000
_cell.length_c   1.000
_cell.angle_alpha   90.00
_cell.angle_beta   90.00
_cell.angle_gamma   90.00
#
_symmetry.space_group_name_H-M   'P 1'
#
loop_
_entity.id
_entity.type
_entity.pdbx_description
1 polymer ?
#
loop_
_entity_poly.entity_id
_entity_poly.type
_entity_poly.pdbx_seq_one_letter_code
_entity_poly.pdbx_strand_id
1 'polypeptide(L)'
;RKELAQQNQKDGEDIQITIDSNIQTKLYEQLKNDKGLFVVMQPGTGELLALVSTPTFDSNDFTLGMTNDQWNTLNSDVNKPLYNRFIQRYCPGSTFKAITGAIGLTTGKISADEDFGYTGTSWQKDSSWGDYKVTTLTGYNGPKNLLNGLLHSDNIYFAQTALRIGTSTFTESLDKIGFNQEIEFPLSLAKSQYANEEGINSEGKLADTGFGQGNLLVNPIHMASIYSSFYNNGNMIKPYIEYEENKEPEFLVENAFSEESANTIKEDLIQVVENPEGSANDMKVNGITIAGKTGTAELKTDKNDNESGTLGWFDCFTVGNGNSDMLVIGMVENIQDNADGGSHYLIKMIRTLFE
;
A
#
# COMPACT_ATOMS: atom_id res chain seq x y z
N ARG A 1 32.52 26.43 15.51
CA ARG A 1 33.64 27.34 15.13
C ARG A 1 34.92 27.05 15.90
N LYS A 2 34.90 26.78 17.23
CA LYS A 2 36.09 26.40 18.02
C LYS A 2 36.68 25.07 17.62
N GLU A 3 35.85 24.08 17.29
CA GLU A 3 36.26 22.73 16.85
C GLU A 3 36.91 22.76 15.46
N LEU A 4 36.38 23.55 14.52
CA LEU A 4 36.99 23.81 13.22
C LEU A 4 38.37 24.50 13.32
N ALA A 5 38.52 25.39 14.31
CA ALA A 5 39.79 26.08 14.55
C ALA A 5 40.86 25.18 15.18
N GLN A 6 40.48 24.06 15.80
CA GLN A 6 41.39 23.09 16.41
C GLN A 6 41.78 21.94 15.49
N GLN A 7 41.29 21.94 14.22
CA GLN A 7 41.50 20.83 13.25
C GLN A 7 41.20 19.43 13.79
N ASN A 8 40.36 19.33 14.81
CA ASN A 8 39.87 18.04 15.28
C ASN A 8 38.84 17.54 14.26
N GLN A 9 39.30 16.68 13.39
CA GLN A 9 38.43 15.90 12.49
C GLN A 9 37.57 14.98 13.38
N LYS A 10 36.26 15.22 13.42
CA LYS A 10 35.32 14.32 14.07
C LYS A 10 34.80 13.42 12.96
N ASP A 11 35.24 12.18 12.93
CA ASP A 11 34.71 11.19 12.03
C ASP A 11 33.23 10.93 12.38
N GLY A 12 32.41 10.68 11.38
CA GLY A 12 31.04 10.21 11.59
C GLY A 12 31.03 8.79 12.13
N GLU A 13 29.89 8.35 12.62
CA GLU A 13 29.66 6.95 12.99
C GLU A 13 29.27 6.15 11.74
N ASP A 14 29.79 4.94 11.60
CA ASP A 14 29.39 4.02 10.54
C ASP A 14 27.97 3.50 10.85
N ILE A 15 27.09 3.57 9.87
CA ILE A 15 25.73 3.02 9.95
C ILE A 15 25.60 1.90 8.92
N GLN A 16 25.28 0.70 9.40
CA GLN A 16 24.89 -0.40 8.53
C GLN A 16 23.38 -0.41 8.39
N ILE A 17 22.88 -0.55 7.16
CA ILE A 17 21.45 -0.60 6.86
C ILE A 17 21.06 -1.94 6.23
N THR A 18 19.78 -2.28 6.32
CA THR A 18 19.21 -3.56 5.87
C THR A 18 19.00 -3.62 4.35
N ILE A 19 19.22 -2.53 3.61
CA ILE A 19 18.98 -2.46 2.17
C ILE A 19 19.88 -3.45 1.42
N ASP A 20 19.25 -4.35 0.66
CA ASP A 20 19.93 -5.20 -0.34
C ASP A 20 20.11 -4.40 -1.63
N SER A 21 21.37 -4.12 -1.97
CA SER A 21 21.72 -3.32 -3.15
C SER A 21 21.26 -3.96 -4.48
N ASN A 22 21.15 -5.29 -4.55
CA ASN A 22 20.69 -5.98 -5.75
C ASN A 22 19.19 -5.79 -5.94
N ILE A 23 18.39 -5.96 -4.88
CA ILE A 23 16.94 -5.72 -4.90
C ILE A 23 16.67 -4.25 -5.20
N GLN A 24 17.35 -3.34 -4.49
CA GLN A 24 17.23 -1.88 -4.68
C GLN A 24 17.51 -1.48 -6.13
N THR A 25 18.64 -1.95 -6.69
CA THR A 25 19.04 -1.63 -8.07
C THR A 25 18.07 -2.23 -9.08
N LYS A 26 17.67 -3.49 -8.90
CA LYS A 26 16.76 -4.18 -9.82
C LYS A 26 15.43 -3.43 -9.94
N LEU A 27 14.83 -3.02 -8.82
CA LEU A 27 13.58 -2.26 -8.81
C LEU A 27 13.77 -0.82 -9.31
N TYR A 28 14.88 -0.17 -8.97
CA TYR A 28 15.19 1.16 -9.50
C TYR A 28 15.24 1.15 -11.04
N GLU A 29 15.92 0.17 -11.64
CA GLU A 29 16.02 0.04 -13.09
C GLU A 29 14.64 -0.16 -13.76
N GLN A 30 13.70 -0.83 -13.10
CA GLN A 30 12.34 -0.97 -13.60
C GLN A 30 11.56 0.37 -13.53
N LEU A 31 11.77 1.16 -12.49
CA LEU A 31 10.95 2.33 -12.17
C LEU A 31 11.55 3.67 -12.63
N LYS A 32 12.82 3.71 -13.04
CA LYS A 32 13.60 4.95 -13.26
C LYS A 32 13.00 5.95 -14.24
N ASN A 33 12.14 5.50 -15.15
CA ASN A 33 11.47 6.35 -16.14
C ASN A 33 10.08 6.84 -15.68
N ASP A 34 9.61 6.40 -14.52
CA ASP A 34 8.30 6.70 -13.98
C ASP A 34 8.40 7.56 -12.71
N LYS A 35 7.24 8.07 -12.27
CA LYS A 35 7.09 8.65 -10.94
C LYS A 35 6.45 7.61 -10.04
N GLY A 36 7.21 7.07 -9.10
CA GLY A 36 6.69 5.98 -8.29
C GLY A 36 7.58 5.62 -7.12
N LEU A 37 7.22 4.53 -6.48
CA LEU A 37 7.95 3.98 -5.35
C LEU A 37 7.86 2.45 -5.30
N PHE A 38 8.86 1.86 -4.66
CA PHE A 38 8.79 0.52 -4.10
C PHE A 38 9.27 0.52 -2.65
N VAL A 39 8.56 -0.23 -1.81
CA VAL A 39 8.98 -0.63 -0.48
C VAL A 39 9.05 -2.15 -0.48
N VAL A 40 10.22 -2.72 -0.19
CA VAL A 40 10.38 -4.17 -0.03
C VAL A 40 10.80 -4.46 1.39
N MET A 41 10.11 -5.37 2.04
CA MET A 41 10.31 -5.76 3.43
C MET A 41 10.33 -7.29 3.56
N GLN A 42 11.18 -7.82 4.42
CA GLN A 42 11.04 -9.20 4.89
C GLN A 42 9.85 -9.24 5.88
N PRO A 43 8.76 -9.96 5.56
CA PRO A 43 7.52 -9.82 6.31
C PRO A 43 7.56 -10.41 7.72
N GLY A 44 8.46 -11.34 7.99
CA GLY A 44 8.59 -11.99 9.30
C GLY A 44 9.51 -11.24 10.28
N THR A 45 10.47 -10.45 9.77
CA THR A 45 11.46 -9.73 10.60
C THR A 45 11.23 -8.23 10.64
N GLY A 46 10.67 -7.65 9.58
CA GLY A 46 10.50 -6.19 9.44
C GLY A 46 11.70 -5.49 8.78
N GLU A 47 12.72 -6.22 8.34
CA GLU A 47 13.85 -5.67 7.58
C GLU A 47 13.39 -5.04 6.28
N LEU A 48 13.70 -3.75 6.08
CA LEU A 48 13.47 -3.08 4.81
C LEU A 48 14.62 -3.41 3.85
N LEU A 49 14.31 -4.19 2.82
CA LEU A 49 15.29 -4.68 1.84
C LEU A 49 15.48 -3.73 0.65
N ALA A 50 14.45 -2.91 0.35
CA ALA A 50 14.56 -1.85 -0.64
C ALA A 50 13.59 -0.70 -0.34
N LEU A 51 14.04 0.53 -0.62
CA LEU A 51 13.25 1.76 -0.56
C LEU A 51 13.56 2.58 -1.83
N VAL A 52 12.74 2.44 -2.85
CA VAL A 52 12.91 3.12 -4.14
C VAL A 52 11.93 4.28 -4.26
N SER A 53 12.41 5.43 -4.71
CA SER A 53 11.59 6.61 -5.04
C SER A 53 12.12 7.23 -6.32
N THR A 54 11.28 7.39 -7.32
CA THR A 54 11.62 7.96 -8.63
C THR A 54 10.69 9.10 -9.03
N PRO A 55 11.17 10.08 -9.83
CA PRO A 55 12.57 10.27 -10.18
C PRO A 55 13.44 10.56 -8.95
N THR A 56 14.73 10.38 -9.09
CA THR A 56 15.72 10.63 -8.04
C THR A 56 16.73 11.70 -8.47
N PHE A 57 17.69 11.98 -7.61
CA PHE A 57 18.79 12.90 -7.84
C PHE A 57 20.13 12.22 -7.48
N ASP A 58 21.23 12.77 -7.99
CA ASP A 58 22.56 12.32 -7.57
C ASP A 58 22.93 12.93 -6.19
N SER A 59 23.04 12.07 -5.18
CA SER A 59 23.40 12.52 -3.82
C SER A 59 24.82 13.08 -3.74
N ASN A 60 25.71 12.74 -4.68
CA ASN A 60 27.05 13.29 -4.75
C ASN A 60 27.05 14.81 -5.03
N ASP A 61 26.06 15.31 -5.77
CA ASP A 61 25.92 16.75 -6.00
C ASP A 61 25.82 17.55 -4.70
N PHE A 62 25.16 16.98 -3.68
CA PHE A 62 25.07 17.61 -2.36
C PHE A 62 26.37 17.53 -1.56
N THR A 63 27.13 16.45 -1.72
CA THR A 63 28.41 16.23 -1.03
C THR A 63 29.54 17.06 -1.64
N LEU A 64 29.59 17.10 -2.97
CA LEU A 64 30.65 17.82 -3.73
C LEU A 64 30.39 19.32 -3.85
N GLY A 65 29.20 19.74 -3.56
CA GLY A 65 28.72 21.12 -3.72
C GLY A 65 27.99 21.32 -5.04
N MET A 66 26.90 22.05 -4.98
CA MET A 66 25.99 22.32 -6.09
C MET A 66 25.98 23.80 -6.42
N THR A 67 25.97 24.14 -7.71
CA THR A 67 25.75 25.53 -8.14
C THR A 67 24.30 25.96 -7.91
N ASN A 68 24.05 27.26 -7.85
CA ASN A 68 22.68 27.78 -7.75
C ASN A 68 21.81 27.34 -8.93
N ASP A 69 22.36 27.23 -10.13
CA ASP A 69 21.62 26.80 -11.32
C ASP A 69 21.24 25.32 -11.24
N GLN A 70 22.14 24.46 -10.78
CA GLN A 70 21.84 23.02 -10.53
C GLN A 70 20.74 22.87 -9.46
N TRP A 71 20.86 23.60 -8.35
CA TRP A 71 19.85 23.61 -7.29
C TRP A 71 18.48 24.08 -7.83
N ASN A 72 18.45 25.20 -8.55
CA ASN A 72 17.21 25.75 -9.09
C ASN A 72 16.55 24.77 -10.08
N THR A 73 17.34 24.11 -10.93
CA THR A 73 16.84 23.11 -11.88
C THR A 73 16.21 21.95 -11.11
N LEU A 74 16.91 21.40 -10.12
CA LEU A 74 16.45 20.26 -9.33
C LEU A 74 15.20 20.61 -8.50
N ASN A 75 15.18 21.77 -7.88
CA ASN A 75 14.09 22.23 -7.01
C ASN A 75 12.82 22.66 -7.77
N SER A 76 12.97 23.10 -9.02
CA SER A 76 11.85 23.53 -9.88
C SER A 76 11.35 22.41 -10.82
N ASP A 77 11.96 21.25 -10.79
CA ASP A 77 11.53 20.12 -11.64
C ASP A 77 10.11 19.68 -11.28
N VAL A 78 9.22 19.72 -12.28
CA VAL A 78 7.81 19.32 -12.14
C VAL A 78 7.63 17.86 -11.74
N ASN A 79 8.63 17.03 -11.99
CA ASN A 79 8.65 15.62 -11.59
C ASN A 79 9.07 15.41 -10.13
N LYS A 80 9.50 16.48 -9.44
CA LYS A 80 9.82 16.51 -8.01
C LYS A 80 10.82 15.42 -7.57
N PRO A 81 12.05 15.41 -8.10
CA PRO A 81 13.06 14.40 -7.74
C PRO A 81 13.47 14.45 -6.26
N LEU A 82 13.36 15.62 -5.59
CA LEU A 82 13.59 15.77 -4.15
C LEU A 82 12.43 15.24 -3.28
N TYR A 83 11.28 14.93 -3.89
CA TYR A 83 10.11 14.44 -3.19
C TYR A 83 10.25 12.93 -2.95
N ASN A 84 10.69 12.58 -1.75
CA ASN A 84 10.81 11.19 -1.36
C ASN A 84 9.43 10.56 -1.17
N ARG A 85 9.03 9.70 -2.10
CA ARG A 85 7.67 9.16 -2.18
C ARG A 85 7.34 8.17 -1.09
N PHE A 86 8.26 7.33 -0.66
CA PHE A 86 7.96 6.31 0.35
C PHE A 86 7.75 6.87 1.77
N ILE A 87 8.16 8.13 2.05
CA ILE A 87 7.83 8.79 3.32
C ILE A 87 6.50 9.56 3.28
N GLN A 88 5.90 9.71 2.12
CA GLN A 88 4.63 10.43 1.94
C GLN A 88 3.42 9.52 2.16
N ARG A 89 2.22 10.01 1.89
CA ARG A 89 0.97 9.25 1.98
C ARG A 89 0.11 9.45 0.74
N TYR A 90 -0.56 8.38 0.32
CA TYR A 90 -1.33 8.35 -0.93
C TYR A 90 -2.64 7.61 -0.75
N CYS A 91 -3.60 7.89 -1.63
CA CYS A 91 -4.84 7.11 -1.73
C CYS A 91 -4.52 5.68 -2.17
N PRO A 92 -4.86 4.65 -1.39
CA PRO A 92 -4.43 3.27 -1.66
C PRO A 92 -5.28 2.57 -2.73
N GLY A 93 -6.48 3.09 -3.01
CA GLY A 93 -7.42 2.40 -3.87
C GLY A 93 -7.74 0.99 -3.39
N SER A 94 -7.96 0.09 -4.32
CA SER A 94 -8.43 -1.27 -4.05
C SER A 94 -7.48 -2.16 -3.23
N THR A 95 -6.22 -1.77 -3.00
CA THR A 95 -5.35 -2.52 -2.07
C THR A 95 -5.86 -2.44 -0.63
N PHE A 96 -6.61 -1.40 -0.29
CA PHE A 96 -7.23 -1.24 1.03
C PHE A 96 -8.37 -2.24 1.31
N LYS A 97 -8.92 -2.90 0.29
CA LYS A 97 -10.03 -3.86 0.43
C LYS A 97 -9.66 -5.06 1.31
N ALA A 98 -8.41 -5.51 1.27
CA ALA A 98 -7.93 -6.56 2.16
C ALA A 98 -8.06 -6.14 3.64
N ILE A 99 -7.73 -4.87 3.95
CA ILE A 99 -7.82 -4.30 5.30
C ILE A 99 -9.29 -4.19 5.73
N THR A 100 -10.16 -3.69 4.87
CA THR A 100 -11.61 -3.60 5.13
C THR A 100 -12.23 -4.99 5.39
N GLY A 101 -11.85 -5.99 4.60
CA GLY A 101 -12.27 -7.38 4.79
C GLY A 101 -11.81 -7.93 6.15
N ALA A 102 -10.52 -7.72 6.48
CA ALA A 102 -9.95 -8.15 7.75
C ALA A 102 -10.65 -7.50 8.98
N ILE A 103 -10.94 -6.20 8.89
CA ILE A 103 -11.72 -5.50 9.93
C ILE A 103 -13.13 -6.11 10.04
N GLY A 104 -13.80 -6.33 8.91
CA GLY A 104 -15.15 -6.90 8.88
C GLY A 104 -15.23 -8.29 9.52
N LEU A 105 -14.28 -9.17 9.21
CA LEU A 105 -14.16 -10.49 9.81
C LEU A 105 -13.81 -10.41 11.29
N THR A 106 -12.76 -9.65 11.66
CA THR A 106 -12.26 -9.53 13.05
C THR A 106 -13.34 -8.98 13.99
N THR A 107 -14.18 -8.07 13.50
CA THR A 107 -15.28 -7.48 14.29
C THR A 107 -16.57 -8.29 14.23
N GLY A 108 -16.61 -9.40 13.48
CA GLY A 108 -17.78 -10.26 13.32
C GLY A 108 -18.94 -9.58 12.58
N LYS A 109 -18.66 -8.55 11.78
CA LYS A 109 -19.68 -7.80 11.02
C LYS A 109 -19.97 -8.44 9.66
N ILE A 110 -19.09 -9.29 9.18
CA ILE A 110 -19.28 -10.14 8.01
C ILE A 110 -18.75 -11.54 8.31
N SER A 111 -19.17 -12.52 7.55
CA SER A 111 -18.53 -13.83 7.44
C SER A 111 -18.03 -14.05 6.01
N ALA A 112 -16.96 -14.85 5.86
CA ALA A 112 -16.27 -14.99 4.55
C ALA A 112 -17.18 -15.50 3.44
N ASP A 113 -18.07 -16.45 3.76
CA ASP A 113 -18.96 -17.11 2.80
C ASP A 113 -20.30 -16.39 2.62
N GLU A 114 -20.57 -15.32 3.35
CA GLU A 114 -21.84 -14.60 3.28
C GLU A 114 -22.04 -13.95 1.91
N ASP A 115 -23.09 -14.36 1.19
CA ASP A 115 -23.51 -13.73 -0.06
C ASP A 115 -24.34 -12.46 0.22
N PHE A 116 -23.85 -11.31 -0.21
CA PHE A 116 -24.58 -10.03 -0.07
C PHE A 116 -25.74 -9.88 -1.05
N GLY A 117 -25.89 -10.77 -2.03
CA GLY A 117 -27.08 -10.97 -2.85
C GLY A 117 -27.41 -9.84 -3.83
N TYR A 118 -26.52 -8.87 -4.07
CA TYR A 118 -26.76 -7.82 -5.07
C TYR A 118 -26.40 -8.28 -6.49
N THR A 119 -26.91 -7.56 -7.47
CA THR A 119 -26.70 -7.83 -8.90
C THR A 119 -26.27 -6.56 -9.65
N GLY A 120 -25.63 -6.77 -10.79
CA GLY A 120 -25.18 -5.66 -11.65
C GLY A 120 -23.89 -5.01 -11.17
N THR A 121 -23.52 -3.92 -11.82
CA THR A 121 -22.26 -3.18 -11.61
C THR A 121 -22.44 -1.81 -10.98
N SER A 122 -23.66 -1.49 -10.52
CA SER A 122 -24.02 -0.25 -9.84
C SER A 122 -24.97 -0.53 -8.69
N TRP A 123 -24.68 0.04 -7.54
CA TRP A 123 -25.45 -0.16 -6.32
C TRP A 123 -25.63 1.15 -5.55
N GLN A 124 -26.77 1.29 -4.92
CA GLN A 124 -27.13 2.39 -4.04
C GLN A 124 -27.87 1.80 -2.84
N LYS A 125 -27.57 2.27 -1.63
CA LYS A 125 -28.21 1.75 -0.42
C LYS A 125 -29.73 2.01 -0.45
N ASP A 126 -30.08 3.27 -0.68
CA ASP A 126 -31.47 3.73 -0.81
C ASP A 126 -31.53 5.15 -1.41
N SER A 127 -32.72 5.70 -1.55
CA SER A 127 -32.97 7.02 -2.13
C SER A 127 -32.38 8.20 -1.33
N SER A 128 -31.98 8.01 -0.07
CA SER A 128 -31.37 9.06 0.74
C SER A 128 -29.98 9.47 0.21
N TRP A 129 -29.35 8.60 -0.59
CA TRP A 129 -28.06 8.87 -1.25
C TRP A 129 -28.17 9.78 -2.50
N GLY A 130 -29.40 10.17 -2.90
CA GLY A 130 -29.60 10.99 -4.09
C GLY A 130 -29.07 10.33 -5.36
N ASP A 131 -28.17 11.00 -6.08
CA ASP A 131 -27.55 10.48 -7.31
C ASP A 131 -26.27 9.68 -7.05
N TYR A 132 -25.81 9.59 -5.81
CA TYR A 132 -24.60 8.86 -5.48
C TYR A 132 -24.83 7.34 -5.57
N LYS A 133 -23.95 6.67 -6.32
CA LYS A 133 -23.93 5.21 -6.49
C LYS A 133 -22.51 4.71 -6.44
N VAL A 134 -22.32 3.55 -5.83
CA VAL A 134 -21.07 2.79 -5.92
C VAL A 134 -21.10 1.95 -7.19
N THR A 135 -20.04 1.99 -7.97
CA THR A 135 -19.88 1.21 -9.19
C THR A 135 -18.65 0.31 -9.10
N THR A 136 -18.75 -0.88 -9.70
CA THR A 136 -17.62 -1.78 -9.91
C THR A 136 -17.31 -1.89 -11.41
N LEU A 137 -16.05 -2.14 -11.78
CA LEU A 137 -15.62 -2.10 -13.18
C LEU A 137 -16.23 -3.24 -14.01
N THR A 138 -16.28 -4.44 -13.44
CA THR A 138 -16.75 -5.65 -14.12
C THR A 138 -17.76 -6.40 -13.26
N GLY A 139 -18.83 -6.86 -13.90
CA GLY A 139 -19.73 -7.85 -13.28
C GLY A 139 -19.12 -9.24 -13.36
N TYR A 140 -19.45 -10.08 -12.39
CA TYR A 140 -19.05 -11.49 -12.36
C TYR A 140 -20.23 -12.35 -11.91
N ASN A 141 -20.18 -13.64 -12.24
CA ASN A 141 -21.14 -14.62 -11.79
C ASN A 141 -20.70 -15.25 -10.46
N GLY A 142 -21.66 -15.77 -9.70
CA GLY A 142 -21.41 -16.40 -8.40
C GLY A 142 -21.73 -15.50 -7.21
N PRO A 143 -21.49 -16.01 -5.99
CA PRO A 143 -21.85 -15.31 -4.75
C PRO A 143 -21.07 -14.02 -4.57
N LYS A 144 -21.72 -13.02 -3.99
CA LYS A 144 -21.11 -11.74 -3.63
C LYS A 144 -20.53 -11.83 -2.20
N ASN A 145 -19.51 -12.69 -2.07
CA ASN A 145 -18.79 -12.99 -0.83
C ASN A 145 -17.38 -12.39 -0.82
N LEU A 146 -16.64 -12.57 0.27
CA LEU A 146 -15.32 -11.95 0.48
C LEU A 146 -14.32 -12.36 -0.59
N LEU A 147 -14.18 -13.66 -0.88
CA LEU A 147 -13.27 -14.17 -1.90
C LEU A 147 -13.53 -13.51 -3.26
N ASN A 148 -14.77 -13.56 -3.75
CA ASN A 148 -15.11 -12.94 -5.03
C ASN A 148 -14.98 -11.42 -5.01
N GLY A 149 -15.26 -10.77 -3.89
CA GLY A 149 -15.03 -9.35 -3.67
C GLY A 149 -13.55 -8.97 -3.85
N LEU A 150 -12.62 -9.77 -3.31
CA LEU A 150 -11.17 -9.56 -3.48
C LEU A 150 -10.71 -9.95 -4.88
N LEU A 151 -11.14 -11.10 -5.39
CA LEU A 151 -10.77 -11.66 -6.69
C LEU A 151 -11.06 -10.69 -7.84
N HIS A 152 -12.29 -10.19 -7.88
CA HIS A 152 -12.77 -9.25 -8.91
C HIS A 152 -12.63 -7.79 -8.52
N SER A 153 -12.03 -7.49 -7.35
CA SER A 153 -11.85 -6.13 -6.84
C SER A 153 -13.15 -5.33 -6.77
N ASP A 154 -14.20 -5.91 -6.22
CA ASP A 154 -15.57 -5.38 -6.24
C ASP A 154 -15.78 -4.25 -5.22
N ASN A 155 -15.97 -3.01 -5.71
CA ASN A 155 -16.24 -1.85 -4.86
C ASN A 155 -17.56 -1.98 -4.11
N ILE A 156 -18.59 -2.58 -4.73
CA ILE A 156 -19.92 -2.68 -4.13
C ILE A 156 -19.88 -3.57 -2.89
N TYR A 157 -19.16 -4.70 -2.96
CA TYR A 157 -18.98 -5.59 -1.81
C TYR A 157 -18.33 -4.84 -0.64
N PHE A 158 -17.22 -4.13 -0.89
CA PHE A 158 -16.49 -3.46 0.18
C PHE A 158 -17.16 -2.18 0.70
N ALA A 159 -17.93 -1.48 -0.13
CA ALA A 159 -18.80 -0.41 0.33
C ALA A 159 -19.86 -0.94 1.33
N GLN A 160 -20.53 -2.03 1.00
CA GLN A 160 -21.49 -2.67 1.89
C GLN A 160 -20.82 -3.23 3.15
N THR A 161 -19.62 -3.80 3.03
CA THR A 161 -18.81 -4.25 4.18
C THR A 161 -18.54 -3.11 5.14
N ALA A 162 -18.06 -1.95 4.65
CA ALA A 162 -17.82 -0.77 5.50
C ALA A 162 -19.10 -0.26 6.18
N LEU A 163 -20.22 -0.23 5.47
CA LEU A 163 -21.52 0.15 6.04
C LEU A 163 -21.98 -0.81 7.14
N ARG A 164 -21.74 -2.12 7.00
CA ARG A 164 -22.05 -3.13 8.02
C ARG A 164 -21.15 -3.01 9.25
N ILE A 165 -19.85 -2.70 9.05
CA ILE A 165 -18.93 -2.41 10.14
C ILE A 165 -19.42 -1.18 10.91
N GLY A 166 -19.87 -0.14 10.21
CA GLY A 166 -20.27 1.14 10.75
C GLY A 166 -19.10 2.05 11.11
N THR A 167 -19.33 3.36 11.10
CA THR A 167 -18.27 4.38 11.22
C THR A 167 -17.44 4.22 12.49
N SER A 168 -18.07 4.08 13.66
CA SER A 168 -17.33 3.99 14.95
C SER A 168 -16.38 2.80 14.97
N THR A 169 -16.91 1.58 14.73
CA THR A 169 -16.10 0.35 14.73
C THR A 169 -14.99 0.40 13.66
N PHE A 170 -15.26 1.00 12.49
CA PHE A 170 -14.31 1.12 11.41
C PHE A 170 -13.15 2.05 11.78
N THR A 171 -13.46 3.25 12.32
CA THR A 171 -12.44 4.22 12.74
C THR A 171 -11.64 3.73 13.95
N GLU A 172 -12.28 3.11 14.94
CA GLU A 172 -11.60 2.49 16.09
C GLU A 172 -10.63 1.38 15.63
N SER A 173 -11.03 0.58 14.65
CA SER A 173 -10.16 -0.46 14.08
C SER A 173 -8.98 0.14 13.31
N LEU A 174 -9.18 1.24 12.58
CA LEU A 174 -8.11 1.95 11.87
C LEU A 174 -7.16 2.64 12.85
N ASP A 175 -7.66 3.26 13.92
CA ASP A 175 -6.81 3.84 14.97
C ASP A 175 -5.96 2.75 15.66
N LYS A 176 -6.54 1.57 15.92
CA LYS A 176 -5.83 0.42 16.49
C LYS A 176 -4.64 -0.01 15.65
N ILE A 177 -4.75 0.03 14.33
CA ILE A 177 -3.68 -0.35 13.40
C ILE A 177 -2.77 0.83 13.00
N GLY A 178 -2.81 1.96 13.71
CA GLY A 178 -1.84 3.06 13.62
C GLY A 178 -2.23 4.22 12.71
N PHE A 179 -3.48 4.29 12.21
CA PHE A 179 -3.93 5.49 11.48
C PHE A 179 -3.94 6.71 12.42
N ASN A 180 -3.67 7.89 11.86
CA ASN A 180 -3.55 9.17 12.55
C ASN A 180 -2.42 9.25 13.60
N GLN A 181 -1.59 8.21 13.71
CA GLN A 181 -0.49 8.10 14.65
C GLN A 181 0.87 8.22 13.95
N GLU A 182 1.90 8.58 14.71
CA GLU A 182 3.29 8.54 14.26
C GLU A 182 3.81 7.11 14.35
N ILE A 183 4.54 6.70 13.33
CA ILE A 183 5.30 5.46 13.35
C ILE A 183 6.75 5.82 13.65
N GLU A 184 7.31 5.23 14.70
CA GLU A 184 8.71 5.39 15.04
C GLU A 184 9.59 4.80 13.93
N PHE A 185 10.32 5.67 13.26
CA PHE A 185 11.20 5.32 12.15
C PHE A 185 12.30 6.38 12.02
N PRO A 186 13.52 6.06 11.56
CA PRO A 186 14.61 7.05 11.43
C PRO A 186 14.29 8.23 10.51
N LEU A 187 13.37 8.07 9.57
CA LEU A 187 12.85 9.15 8.72
C LEU A 187 11.45 9.57 9.19
N SER A 188 11.14 10.86 9.08
CA SER A 188 9.80 11.35 9.40
C SER A 188 8.79 10.88 8.36
N LEU A 189 7.96 9.90 8.72
CA LEU A 189 6.90 9.36 7.88
C LEU A 189 5.64 10.21 7.99
N ALA A 190 4.98 10.49 6.85
CA ALA A 190 3.67 11.09 6.87
C ALA A 190 2.66 10.11 7.51
N LYS A 191 1.89 10.58 8.50
CA LYS A 191 0.86 9.76 9.16
C LYS A 191 -0.18 9.29 8.16
N SER A 192 -0.50 8.01 8.15
CA SER A 192 -1.70 7.53 7.45
C SER A 192 -2.93 8.17 8.08
N GLN A 193 -3.93 8.51 7.27
CA GLN A 193 -5.19 9.08 7.74
C GLN A 193 -6.37 8.43 7.02
N TYR A 194 -7.49 8.28 7.69
CA TYR A 194 -8.72 7.76 7.07
C TYR A 194 -9.73 8.85 6.71
N ALA A 195 -9.51 10.08 7.13
CA ALA A 195 -10.37 11.22 6.84
C ALA A 195 -9.59 12.54 6.93
N ASN A 196 -10.16 13.61 6.38
CA ASN A 196 -9.78 14.98 6.66
C ASN A 196 -10.37 15.47 8.01
N GLU A 197 -10.26 16.77 8.30
CA GLU A 197 -10.77 17.38 9.54
C GLU A 197 -12.30 17.19 9.74
N GLU A 198 -13.06 16.97 8.67
CA GLU A 198 -14.49 16.73 8.74
C GLU A 198 -14.86 15.31 9.21
N GLY A 199 -13.91 14.40 9.23
CA GLY A 199 -14.15 13.00 9.56
C GLY A 199 -14.97 12.25 8.48
N ILE A 200 -15.36 11.02 8.81
CA ILE A 200 -16.31 10.21 8.01
C ILE A 200 -17.73 10.56 8.46
N ASN A 201 -18.28 11.63 7.92
CA ASN A 201 -19.54 12.24 8.36
C ASN A 201 -20.77 11.84 7.52
N SER A 202 -20.64 10.89 6.61
CA SER A 202 -21.74 10.34 5.82
C SER A 202 -21.50 8.88 5.44
N GLU A 203 -22.60 8.16 5.14
CA GLU A 203 -22.53 6.78 4.66
C GLU A 203 -21.83 6.67 3.31
N GLY A 204 -21.97 7.66 2.42
CA GLY A 204 -21.23 7.69 1.16
C GLY A 204 -19.71 7.76 1.37
N LYS A 205 -19.24 8.64 2.28
CA LYS A 205 -17.81 8.72 2.64
C LYS A 205 -17.32 7.43 3.30
N LEU A 206 -18.14 6.80 4.14
CA LEU A 206 -17.80 5.50 4.72
C LEU A 206 -17.68 4.41 3.65
N ALA A 207 -18.62 4.39 2.71
CA ALA A 207 -18.61 3.46 1.59
C ALA A 207 -17.34 3.65 0.73
N ASP A 208 -16.98 4.90 0.37
CA ASP A 208 -15.76 5.22 -0.39
C ASP A 208 -14.51 4.76 0.36
N THR A 209 -14.43 5.03 1.67
CA THR A 209 -13.31 4.59 2.50
C THR A 209 -13.18 3.06 2.50
N GLY A 210 -14.30 2.34 2.48
CA GLY A 210 -14.34 0.87 2.49
C GLY A 210 -13.63 0.22 1.30
N PHE A 211 -13.59 0.87 0.13
CA PHE A 211 -12.85 0.36 -1.02
C PHE A 211 -11.60 1.18 -1.38
N GLY A 212 -11.11 2.00 -0.42
CA GLY A 212 -9.82 2.65 -0.51
C GLY A 212 -9.83 4.01 -1.22
N GLN A 213 -10.95 4.72 -1.24
CA GLN A 213 -11.13 6.02 -1.88
C GLN A 213 -11.48 7.12 -0.86
N GLY A 214 -11.84 8.30 -1.34
CA GLY A 214 -12.18 9.45 -0.52
C GLY A 214 -10.95 10.13 0.09
N ASN A 215 -11.03 10.49 1.37
CA ASN A 215 -9.94 11.17 2.08
C ASN A 215 -8.96 10.22 2.79
N LEU A 216 -9.03 8.94 2.45
CA LEU A 216 -8.13 7.91 2.95
C LEU A 216 -6.76 8.04 2.27
N LEU A 217 -5.72 8.20 3.08
CA LEU A 217 -4.32 8.28 2.61
C LEU A 217 -3.45 7.37 3.49
N VAL A 218 -2.60 6.56 2.87
CA VAL A 218 -1.73 5.60 3.56
C VAL A 218 -0.28 5.86 3.20
N ASN A 219 0.61 5.82 4.21
CA ASN A 219 2.04 5.81 4.00
C ASN A 219 2.47 4.42 3.52
N PRO A 220 3.34 4.29 2.48
CA PRO A 220 3.72 2.99 1.92
C PRO A 220 4.45 2.05 2.89
N ILE A 221 5.27 2.58 3.81
CA ILE A 221 5.95 1.77 4.83
C ILE A 221 4.92 1.27 5.86
N HIS A 222 3.94 2.12 6.22
CA HIS A 222 2.83 1.69 7.06
C HIS A 222 1.97 0.62 6.36
N MET A 223 1.72 0.77 5.05
CA MET A 223 1.01 -0.26 4.26
C MET A 223 1.75 -1.60 4.31
N ALA A 224 3.09 -1.59 4.18
CA ALA A 224 3.90 -2.81 4.31
C ALA A 224 3.73 -3.45 5.70
N SER A 225 3.76 -2.66 6.77
CA SER A 225 3.50 -3.15 8.12
C SER A 225 2.08 -3.72 8.27
N ILE A 226 1.04 -3.07 7.72
CA ILE A 226 -0.33 -3.61 7.77
C ILE A 226 -0.44 -4.93 7.00
N TYR A 227 0.11 -5.00 5.77
CA TYR A 227 0.08 -6.24 4.97
C TYR A 227 0.87 -7.39 5.60
N SER A 228 1.93 -7.09 6.38
CA SER A 228 2.66 -8.11 7.13
C SER A 228 1.78 -8.84 8.14
N SER A 229 0.68 -8.25 8.58
CA SER A 229 -0.25 -8.92 9.50
C SER A 229 -0.91 -10.15 8.87
N PHE A 230 -1.12 -10.14 7.55
CA PHE A 230 -1.66 -11.31 6.84
C PHE A 230 -0.62 -12.44 6.73
N TYR A 231 0.67 -12.11 6.79
CA TYR A 231 1.75 -13.09 6.90
C TYR A 231 1.93 -13.59 8.35
N ASN A 232 1.83 -12.71 9.34
CA ASN A 232 2.14 -12.96 10.75
C ASN A 232 0.91 -13.25 11.63
N ASN A 233 -0.08 -13.97 11.11
CA ASN A 233 -1.26 -14.40 11.87
C ASN A 233 -1.98 -13.26 12.62
N GLY A 234 -2.09 -12.10 11.97
CA GLY A 234 -2.78 -10.94 12.49
C GLY A 234 -1.91 -9.91 13.22
N ASN A 235 -0.60 -10.16 13.35
CA ASN A 235 0.33 -9.23 14.00
C ASN A 235 1.08 -8.38 12.98
N MET A 236 1.06 -7.07 13.13
CA MET A 236 1.79 -6.12 12.27
C MET A 236 3.25 -6.04 12.70
N ILE A 237 4.19 -6.35 11.80
CA ILE A 237 5.62 -6.23 12.09
C ILE A 237 6.04 -4.74 12.12
N LYS A 238 6.98 -4.41 13.01
CA LYS A 238 7.62 -3.09 13.06
C LYS A 238 8.72 -3.02 11.99
N PRO A 239 8.60 -2.15 10.98
CA PRO A 239 9.63 -2.00 9.95
C PRO A 239 10.87 -1.31 10.52
N TYR A 240 12.06 -1.74 10.09
CA TYR A 240 13.31 -1.10 10.44
C TYR A 240 14.31 -1.10 9.27
N ILE A 241 15.27 -0.16 9.32
CA ILE A 241 16.29 0.02 8.28
C ILE A 241 17.72 -0.02 8.82
N GLU A 242 17.93 0.26 10.10
CA GLU A 242 19.24 0.15 10.74
C GLU A 242 19.51 -1.32 11.08
N TYR A 243 20.59 -1.88 10.54
CA TYR A 243 20.94 -3.28 10.77
C TYR A 243 21.45 -3.47 12.19
N GLU A 244 20.92 -4.47 12.85
CA GLU A 244 21.37 -4.96 14.15
C GLU A 244 21.51 -6.48 14.08
N GLU A 245 22.69 -6.99 14.45
CA GLU A 245 22.95 -8.43 14.40
C GLU A 245 22.06 -9.18 15.43
N ASN A 246 21.38 -10.24 14.98
CA ASN A 246 20.43 -11.03 15.77
C ASN A 246 19.25 -10.21 16.33
N LYS A 247 18.81 -9.19 15.62
CA LYS A 247 17.60 -8.45 16.01
C LYS A 247 16.38 -9.37 15.98
N GLU A 248 15.73 -9.49 17.13
CA GLU A 248 14.47 -10.21 17.23
C GLU A 248 13.34 -9.40 16.57
N PRO A 249 12.39 -10.06 15.91
CA PRO A 249 11.24 -9.39 15.33
C PRO A 249 10.41 -8.66 16.39
N GLU A 250 10.06 -7.41 16.13
CA GLU A 250 9.17 -6.62 16.97
C GLU A 250 7.84 -6.39 16.24
N PHE A 251 6.73 -6.51 16.95
CA PHE A 251 5.44 -6.13 16.39
C PHE A 251 5.14 -4.66 16.67
N LEU A 252 4.74 -3.92 15.64
CA LEU A 252 4.20 -2.58 15.76
C LEU A 252 2.83 -2.63 16.45
N VAL A 253 2.00 -3.62 16.06
CA VAL A 253 0.70 -3.88 16.66
C VAL A 253 0.48 -5.40 16.77
N GLU A 254 0.32 -5.89 17.98
CA GLU A 254 -0.11 -7.26 18.22
C GLU A 254 -1.63 -7.39 18.03
N ASN A 255 -2.05 -8.51 17.44
CA ASN A 255 -3.48 -8.78 17.18
C ASN A 255 -4.19 -7.62 16.48
N ALA A 256 -3.53 -7.01 15.49
CA ALA A 256 -4.14 -6.00 14.62
C ALA A 256 -5.45 -6.52 14.04
N PHE A 257 -5.42 -7.77 13.58
CA PHE A 257 -6.58 -8.58 13.20
C PHE A 257 -6.58 -9.89 13.96
N SER A 258 -7.73 -10.59 14.01
CA SER A 258 -7.72 -11.97 14.53
C SER A 258 -6.92 -12.88 13.60
N GLU A 259 -6.28 -13.92 14.17
CA GLU A 259 -5.53 -14.90 13.40
C GLU A 259 -6.36 -15.54 12.29
N GLU A 260 -7.60 -15.92 12.60
CA GLU A 260 -8.55 -16.49 11.64
C GLU A 260 -8.83 -15.51 10.49
N SER A 261 -9.09 -14.24 10.80
CA SER A 261 -9.34 -13.21 9.79
C SER A 261 -8.12 -12.97 8.90
N ALA A 262 -6.93 -12.85 9.50
CA ALA A 262 -5.69 -12.64 8.76
C ALA A 262 -5.38 -13.80 7.81
N ASN A 263 -5.56 -15.05 8.27
CA ASN A 263 -5.36 -16.23 7.45
C ASN A 263 -6.40 -16.35 6.33
N THR A 264 -7.67 -16.02 6.59
CA THR A 264 -8.71 -15.98 5.55
C THR A 264 -8.34 -14.97 4.45
N ILE A 265 -7.94 -13.76 4.83
CA ILE A 265 -7.50 -12.72 3.85
C ILE A 265 -6.27 -13.20 3.08
N LYS A 266 -5.28 -13.82 3.73
CA LYS A 266 -4.09 -14.35 3.06
C LYS A 266 -4.47 -15.38 1.98
N GLU A 267 -5.32 -16.35 2.31
CA GLU A 267 -5.76 -17.36 1.37
C GLU A 267 -6.54 -16.75 0.19
N ASP A 268 -7.40 -15.78 0.46
CA ASP A 268 -8.13 -15.07 -0.59
C ASP A 268 -7.17 -14.25 -1.49
N LEU A 269 -6.15 -13.60 -0.93
CA LEU A 269 -5.12 -12.87 -1.69
C LEU A 269 -4.26 -13.81 -2.53
N ILE A 270 -4.01 -15.04 -2.09
CA ILE A 270 -3.37 -16.09 -2.91
C ILE A 270 -4.28 -16.40 -4.11
N GLN A 271 -5.60 -16.52 -3.91
CA GLN A 271 -6.53 -16.76 -5.02
C GLN A 271 -6.59 -15.59 -6.01
N VAL A 272 -6.40 -14.34 -5.57
CA VAL A 272 -6.30 -13.18 -6.48
C VAL A 272 -5.15 -13.34 -7.49
N VAL A 273 -4.09 -14.07 -7.13
CA VAL A 273 -2.93 -14.37 -8.00
C VAL A 273 -3.10 -15.72 -8.73
N GLU A 274 -3.52 -16.76 -8.02
CA GLU A 274 -3.53 -18.12 -8.57
C GLU A 274 -4.72 -18.39 -9.48
N ASN A 275 -5.89 -17.80 -9.21
CA ASN A 275 -7.09 -18.02 -9.99
C ASN A 275 -7.01 -17.30 -11.36
N PRO A 276 -7.34 -17.95 -12.48
CA PRO A 276 -7.36 -17.31 -13.80
C PRO A 276 -8.27 -16.07 -13.92
N GLU A 277 -9.31 -15.97 -13.09
CA GLU A 277 -10.20 -14.79 -13.03
C GLU A 277 -9.67 -13.70 -12.06
N GLY A 278 -8.58 -13.95 -11.37
CA GLY A 278 -8.00 -13.03 -10.40
C GLY A 278 -7.39 -11.80 -11.05
N SER A 279 -7.62 -10.65 -10.45
CA SER A 279 -7.14 -9.35 -10.94
C SER A 279 -5.62 -9.20 -10.95
N ALA A 280 -4.87 -10.14 -10.34
CA ALA A 280 -3.41 -10.19 -10.33
C ALA A 280 -2.84 -11.52 -10.88
N ASN A 281 -3.60 -12.25 -11.70
CA ASN A 281 -3.15 -13.56 -12.22
C ASN A 281 -1.83 -13.46 -13.02
N ASP A 282 -1.51 -12.32 -13.63
CA ASP A 282 -0.24 -12.07 -14.33
C ASP A 282 0.98 -12.12 -13.40
N MET A 283 0.78 -12.00 -12.08
CA MET A 283 1.85 -12.13 -11.09
C MET A 283 2.26 -13.56 -10.81
N LYS A 284 1.49 -14.54 -11.24
CA LYS A 284 1.77 -15.95 -10.99
C LYS A 284 3.15 -16.37 -11.48
N VAL A 285 3.94 -16.97 -10.58
CA VAL A 285 5.28 -17.51 -10.85
C VAL A 285 5.31 -18.97 -10.43
N ASN A 286 5.81 -19.85 -11.32
CA ASN A 286 5.87 -21.27 -11.02
C ASN A 286 6.77 -21.57 -9.82
N GLY A 287 6.24 -22.31 -8.87
CA GLY A 287 7.00 -22.74 -7.68
C GLY A 287 7.06 -21.71 -6.55
N ILE A 288 6.43 -20.55 -6.70
CA ILE A 288 6.35 -19.51 -5.66
C ILE A 288 4.88 -19.20 -5.40
N THR A 289 4.46 -19.33 -4.15
CA THR A 289 3.12 -18.90 -3.72
C THR A 289 3.15 -17.41 -3.40
N ILE A 290 2.28 -16.63 -4.05
CA ILE A 290 2.20 -15.18 -3.90
C ILE A 290 0.77 -14.80 -3.53
N ALA A 291 0.64 -14.03 -2.46
CA ALA A 291 -0.60 -13.35 -2.09
C ALA A 291 -0.50 -11.89 -2.55
N GLY A 292 -1.52 -11.36 -3.21
CA GLY A 292 -1.41 -10.00 -3.73
C GLY A 292 -2.74 -9.33 -4.03
N LYS A 293 -2.71 -7.99 -4.13
CA LYS A 293 -3.86 -7.16 -4.47
C LYS A 293 -3.46 -6.01 -5.38
N THR A 294 -4.17 -5.89 -6.49
CA THR A 294 -4.09 -4.73 -7.37
C THR A 294 -4.88 -3.55 -6.81
N GLY A 295 -4.44 -2.35 -7.09
CA GLY A 295 -5.14 -1.13 -6.73
C GLY A 295 -5.07 -0.07 -7.82
N THR A 296 -6.13 0.70 -7.93
CA THR A 296 -6.18 1.92 -8.73
C THR A 296 -6.89 2.97 -7.90
N ALA A 297 -6.28 4.14 -7.78
CA ALA A 297 -6.87 5.26 -7.07
C ALA A 297 -6.94 6.47 -7.98
N GLU A 298 -8.15 7.02 -8.15
CA GLU A 298 -8.37 8.26 -8.88
C GLU A 298 -8.10 9.45 -7.95
N LEU A 299 -7.31 10.42 -8.43
CA LEU A 299 -6.97 11.64 -7.66
C LEU A 299 -7.95 12.78 -7.91
N LYS A 300 -9.15 12.50 -8.40
CA LYS A 300 -10.16 13.49 -8.76
C LYS A 300 -10.51 14.40 -7.59
N THR A 301 -10.50 15.71 -7.85
CA THR A 301 -10.95 16.73 -6.90
C THR A 301 -12.47 16.90 -6.92
N ASP A 302 -13.11 16.61 -8.06
CA ASP A 302 -14.57 16.56 -8.24
C ASP A 302 -14.96 15.60 -9.39
N LYS A 303 -16.28 15.40 -9.59
CA LYS A 303 -16.81 14.45 -10.59
C LYS A 303 -16.51 14.84 -12.05
N ASN A 304 -16.17 16.09 -12.31
CA ASN A 304 -15.88 16.61 -13.65
C ASN A 304 -14.37 16.74 -13.92
N ASP A 305 -13.55 16.40 -12.93
CA ASP A 305 -12.09 16.42 -13.05
C ASP A 305 -11.63 15.23 -13.91
N ASN A 306 -11.30 15.52 -15.17
CA ASN A 306 -10.77 14.54 -16.12
C ASN A 306 -9.25 14.69 -16.31
N GLU A 307 -8.61 15.65 -15.62
CA GLU A 307 -7.19 15.95 -15.73
C GLU A 307 -6.37 15.37 -14.56
N SER A 308 -7.03 15.02 -13.46
CA SER A 308 -6.36 14.39 -12.31
C SER A 308 -5.83 13.02 -12.66
N GLY A 309 -4.61 12.77 -12.21
CA GLY A 309 -3.91 11.51 -12.45
C GLY A 309 -4.55 10.33 -11.71
N THR A 310 -4.12 9.16 -12.08
CA THR A 310 -4.51 7.90 -11.44
C THR A 310 -3.27 7.23 -10.84
N LEU A 311 -3.34 6.80 -9.59
CA LEU A 311 -2.30 5.98 -8.98
C LEU A 311 -2.56 4.51 -9.28
N GLY A 312 -1.54 3.81 -9.79
CA GLY A 312 -1.55 2.35 -9.86
C GLY A 312 -0.83 1.77 -8.65
N TRP A 313 -1.40 0.73 -8.03
CA TRP A 313 -0.84 0.01 -6.90
C TRP A 313 -0.78 -1.48 -7.18
N PHE A 314 0.24 -2.11 -6.65
CA PHE A 314 0.28 -3.56 -6.48
C PHE A 314 1.02 -3.90 -5.20
N ASP A 315 0.30 -4.52 -4.26
CA ASP A 315 0.82 -4.92 -2.96
C ASP A 315 0.78 -6.45 -2.88
N CYS A 316 1.93 -7.08 -2.59
CA CYS A 316 2.02 -8.53 -2.56
C CYS A 316 3.07 -9.02 -1.57
N PHE A 317 2.96 -10.31 -1.21
CA PHE A 317 3.99 -11.00 -0.44
C PHE A 317 4.08 -12.47 -0.86
N THR A 318 5.28 -13.03 -0.78
CA THR A 318 5.51 -14.47 -0.97
C THR A 318 5.23 -15.24 0.32
N VAL A 319 4.90 -16.52 0.20
CA VAL A 319 4.54 -17.40 1.31
C VAL A 319 5.28 -18.71 1.20
N GLY A 320 5.88 -19.13 2.30
CA GLY A 320 6.44 -20.49 2.43
C GLY A 320 7.94 -20.62 2.14
N ASN A 321 8.65 -19.50 1.89
CA ASN A 321 10.09 -19.50 1.64
C ASN A 321 10.91 -19.05 2.87
N GLY A 322 10.25 -18.87 4.02
CA GLY A 322 10.87 -18.46 5.28
C GLY A 322 11.60 -17.13 5.18
N ASN A 323 12.89 -17.09 5.52
CA ASN A 323 13.68 -15.84 5.48
C ASN A 323 13.86 -15.25 4.07
N SER A 324 13.52 -15.99 3.02
CA SER A 324 13.54 -15.50 1.65
C SER A 324 12.18 -14.94 1.20
N ASP A 325 11.16 -14.94 2.06
CA ASP A 325 9.89 -14.29 1.75
C ASP A 325 10.05 -12.77 1.68
N MET A 326 9.38 -12.17 0.73
CA MET A 326 9.40 -10.73 0.49
C MET A 326 7.97 -10.19 0.45
N LEU A 327 7.77 -9.03 1.07
CA LEU A 327 6.58 -8.22 0.95
C LEU A 327 6.95 -6.97 0.14
N VAL A 328 6.18 -6.68 -0.91
CA VAL A 328 6.42 -5.58 -1.83
C VAL A 328 5.19 -4.68 -1.89
N ILE A 329 5.39 -3.40 -1.64
CA ILE A 329 4.43 -2.33 -1.90
C ILE A 329 4.93 -1.54 -3.09
N GLY A 330 4.15 -1.49 -4.16
CA GLY A 330 4.49 -0.76 -5.37
C GLY A 330 3.44 0.26 -5.76
N MET A 331 3.87 1.48 -6.14
CA MET A 331 2.98 2.53 -6.62
C MET A 331 3.62 3.33 -7.75
N VAL A 332 2.81 3.64 -8.78
CA VAL A 332 3.19 4.54 -9.89
C VAL A 332 2.12 5.62 -10.04
N GLU A 333 2.57 6.87 -10.18
CA GLU A 333 1.72 8.02 -10.51
C GLU A 333 1.37 8.03 -12.00
N ASN A 334 0.17 8.52 -12.34
CA ASN A 334 -0.31 8.65 -13.74
C ASN A 334 -0.28 7.33 -14.51
N ILE A 335 -0.70 6.25 -13.87
CA ILE A 335 -0.66 4.91 -14.46
C ILE A 335 -1.49 4.79 -15.76
N GLN A 336 -2.47 5.66 -15.96
CA GLN A 336 -3.29 5.73 -17.18
C GLN A 336 -2.47 6.06 -18.44
N ASP A 337 -1.29 6.68 -18.30
CA ASP A 337 -0.42 7.06 -19.41
C ASP A 337 0.40 5.86 -19.94
N ASN A 338 0.39 4.74 -19.22
CA ASN A 338 1.11 3.54 -19.60
C ASN A 338 0.31 2.63 -20.53
N ALA A 339 0.94 2.18 -21.62
CA ALA A 339 0.30 1.37 -22.67
C ALA A 339 -0.24 0.02 -22.17
N ASP A 340 0.35 -0.55 -21.10
CA ASP A 340 -0.08 -1.82 -20.50
C ASP A 340 -1.28 -1.67 -19.57
N GLY A 341 -1.70 -0.45 -19.26
CA GLY A 341 -2.88 -0.09 -18.51
C GLY A 341 -2.91 -0.59 -17.05
N GLY A 342 -3.10 0.36 -16.12
CA GLY A 342 -3.37 0.05 -14.72
C GLY A 342 -2.26 -0.73 -13.98
N SER A 343 -2.65 -1.47 -12.97
CA SER A 343 -1.76 -2.21 -12.07
C SER A 343 -0.96 -3.36 -12.73
N HIS A 344 -1.35 -3.83 -13.91
CA HIS A 344 -0.58 -4.83 -14.68
C HIS A 344 0.83 -4.36 -15.02
N TYR A 345 1.02 -3.05 -15.19
CA TYR A 345 2.33 -2.44 -15.39
C TYR A 345 3.27 -2.68 -14.20
N LEU A 346 2.76 -2.45 -12.96
CA LEU A 346 3.52 -2.72 -11.73
C LEU A 346 3.79 -4.21 -11.52
N ILE A 347 2.84 -5.07 -11.85
CA ILE A 347 3.00 -6.52 -11.75
C ILE A 347 4.22 -6.98 -12.56
N LYS A 348 4.39 -6.48 -13.79
CA LYS A 348 5.55 -6.81 -14.64
C LYS A 348 6.88 -6.41 -14.01
N MET A 349 6.94 -5.23 -13.38
CA MET A 349 8.14 -4.76 -12.70
C MET A 349 8.49 -5.63 -11.49
N ILE A 350 7.50 -5.87 -10.61
CA ILE A 350 7.70 -6.63 -9.37
C ILE A 350 8.00 -8.09 -9.65
N ARG A 351 7.37 -8.68 -10.67
CA ARG A 351 7.60 -10.06 -11.08
C ARG A 351 9.07 -10.35 -11.38
N THR A 352 9.82 -9.37 -11.87
CA THR A 352 11.26 -9.50 -12.12
C THR A 352 12.04 -9.92 -10.87
N LEU A 353 11.56 -9.63 -9.65
CA LEU A 353 12.23 -10.06 -8.42
C LEU A 353 12.23 -11.58 -8.25
N PHE A 354 11.25 -12.27 -8.85
CA PHE A 354 10.96 -13.69 -8.64
C PHE A 354 11.35 -14.56 -9.86
N GLU A 355 11.85 -13.95 -10.92
CA GLU A 355 12.44 -14.57 -12.12
C GLU A 355 13.97 -14.56 -12.04
#